data_6dfc8021fedc6fc4f341d017a14da5b5
#
_entry.id   6dfc8021fedc6fc4f341d017a14da5b5
#
_cell.length_a   1.000
_cell.length_b   1.000
_cell.length_c   1.000
_cell.angle_alpha   90.00
_cell.angle_beta   90.00
_cell.angle_gamma   90.00
#
_symmetry.space_group_name_H-M   'P 1'
#
loop_
_entity.id
_entity.type
_entity.pdbx_description
1 polymer ?
#
loop_
_entity_poly.entity_id
_entity_poly.type
_entity_poly.pdbx_seq_one_letter_code
_entity_poly.pdbx_strand_id
1 'polypeptide(L)'
;MNTIVLMGRLARDPETKLATKQKGQTKVSRFPLVVKRNRTSKAFVVMITAYGNNAEFVEKYLEKGIKIALSGELVISQIKDEQTGTASYYTEVIMDNVEFAEAKTKKEESDGFQPAEKRKIPFDIPEELEQEMPFR
;
A
#
# COMPACT_ATOMS: atom_id res chain seq x y z
N MET A 1 -15.41 -12.97 11.48
CA MET A 1 -14.98 -11.57 11.36
C MET A 1 -13.55 -11.52 10.89
N ASN A 2 -13.25 -10.67 9.95
CA ASN A 2 -11.92 -10.62 9.37
C ASN A 2 -11.57 -9.16 9.18
N THR A 3 -10.85 -8.59 10.14
CA THR A 3 -10.50 -7.19 10.07
C THR A 3 -9.08 -7.00 10.54
N ILE A 4 -8.33 -6.22 9.79
CA ILE A 4 -6.97 -5.94 10.15
C ILE A 4 -6.76 -4.44 10.04
N VAL A 5 -6.01 -3.86 10.95
CA VAL A 5 -5.75 -2.43 10.95
C VAL A 5 -4.24 -2.26 10.91
N LEU A 6 -3.77 -1.45 9.98
CA LEU A 6 -2.35 -1.26 9.80
C LEU A 6 -2.03 0.22 9.64
N MET A 7 -0.84 0.59 10.06
CA MET A 7 -0.37 1.95 9.86
C MET A 7 1.03 1.84 9.30
N GLY A 8 1.33 2.52 8.25
CA GLY A 8 2.63 2.47 7.63
C GLY A 8 2.78 3.47 6.52
N ARG A 9 3.85 3.32 5.75
CA ARG A 9 4.11 4.25 4.65
C ARG A 9 4.16 3.49 3.35
N LEU A 10 3.72 4.13 2.28
CA LEU A 10 3.74 3.49 0.98
C LEU A 10 5.18 3.32 0.55
N ALA A 11 5.56 2.12 0.13
CA ALA A 11 6.90 1.86 -0.33
C ALA A 11 7.09 2.29 -1.78
N ARG A 12 6.00 2.40 -2.53
CA ARG A 12 6.05 2.82 -3.91
C ARG A 12 4.77 3.51 -4.26
N ASP A 13 4.73 4.19 -5.39
CA ASP A 13 3.51 4.80 -5.85
C ASP A 13 2.53 3.70 -6.20
N PRO A 14 1.26 3.92 -6.02
CA PRO A 14 0.27 2.89 -6.34
C PRO A 14 0.18 2.62 -7.82
N GLU A 15 -0.10 1.39 -8.17
CA GLU A 15 -0.34 1.01 -9.54
C GLU A 15 -1.81 0.83 -9.70
N THR A 16 -2.43 1.48 -10.65
CA THR A 16 -3.87 1.42 -10.86
C THR A 16 -4.17 0.83 -12.22
N LYS A 17 -5.10 -0.11 -12.26
CA LYS A 17 -5.50 -0.72 -13.50
C LYS A 17 -7.00 -0.88 -13.53
N LEU A 18 -7.54 -1.07 -14.70
CA LEU A 18 -8.95 -1.33 -14.84
C LEU A 18 -9.12 -2.82 -15.01
N ALA A 19 -9.92 -3.42 -14.14
CA ALA A 19 -10.18 -4.85 -14.25
C ALA A 19 -11.55 -5.03 -14.85
N THR A 20 -11.65 -5.86 -15.87
CA THR A 20 -12.91 -6.10 -16.52
C THR A 20 -13.58 -7.28 -15.87
N LYS A 21 -14.80 -7.09 -15.39
CA LYS A 21 -15.52 -8.17 -14.81
C LYS A 21 -16.82 -8.31 -15.53
N GLN A 22 -17.58 -9.30 -15.22
CA GLN A 22 -18.81 -9.53 -15.93
C GLN A 22 -19.73 -8.34 -15.83
N LYS A 23 -19.67 -7.56 -14.80
CA LYS A 23 -20.55 -6.45 -14.67
C LYS A 23 -19.90 -5.15 -15.05
N GLY A 24 -18.86 -5.16 -15.80
CA GLY A 24 -18.24 -3.94 -16.25
C GLY A 24 -16.84 -3.80 -15.74
N GLN A 25 -16.30 -2.61 -15.76
CA GLN A 25 -14.93 -2.40 -15.38
C GLN A 25 -14.85 -1.85 -13.97
N THR A 26 -13.92 -2.31 -13.21
CA THR A 26 -13.69 -1.84 -11.85
C THR A 26 -12.26 -1.41 -11.74
N LYS A 27 -12.02 -0.27 -11.15
CA LYS A 27 -10.65 0.21 -10.98
C LYS A 27 -10.03 -0.54 -9.80
N VAL A 28 -8.80 -0.97 -9.94
CA VAL A 28 -8.10 -1.68 -8.89
C VAL A 28 -6.75 -1.00 -8.72
N SER A 29 -6.41 -0.66 -7.49
CA SER A 29 -5.15 -0.02 -7.22
C SER A 29 -4.39 -0.85 -6.19
N ARG A 30 -3.10 -1.01 -6.37
CA ARG A 30 -2.29 -1.80 -5.47
C ARG A 30 -1.06 -1.06 -5.07
N PHE A 31 -0.64 -1.21 -3.84
CA PHE A 31 0.59 -0.59 -3.40
C PHE A 31 1.18 -1.39 -2.24
N PRO A 32 2.50 -1.39 -2.11
CA PRO A 32 3.13 -2.05 -0.99
C PRO A 32 3.20 -1.08 0.18
N LEU A 33 2.86 -1.54 1.37
CA LEU A 33 2.88 -0.71 2.56
C LEU A 33 3.94 -1.25 3.51
N VAL A 34 4.83 -0.39 3.97
CA VAL A 34 5.85 -0.79 4.92
C VAL A 34 5.31 -0.56 6.30
N VAL A 35 5.22 -1.62 7.09
CA VAL A 35 4.64 -1.55 8.41
C VAL A 35 5.72 -1.93 9.42
N LYS A 36 5.87 -1.14 10.49
CA LYS A 36 6.86 -1.42 11.46
C LYS A 36 6.31 -2.35 12.50
N ARG A 37 7.10 -3.25 12.97
CA ARG A 37 6.64 -4.14 14.02
C ARG A 37 6.51 -3.35 15.31
N ASN A 38 5.62 -3.78 16.19
CA ASN A 38 5.29 -2.98 17.35
C ASN A 38 6.42 -2.81 18.34
N ARG A 39 7.22 -3.79 18.52
CA ARG A 39 8.22 -3.72 19.56
C ARG A 39 9.65 -3.73 19.10
N THR A 40 9.87 -3.68 17.82
CA THR A 40 11.22 -3.68 17.30
C THR A 40 11.32 -2.65 16.21
N SER A 41 12.50 -2.41 15.73
CA SER A 41 12.65 -1.48 14.64
C SER A 41 12.50 -2.19 13.31
N LYS A 42 12.21 -3.48 13.31
CA LYS A 42 12.08 -4.18 12.05
C LYS A 42 10.76 -3.87 11.40
N ALA A 43 10.73 -3.97 10.11
CA ALA A 43 9.53 -3.68 9.35
C ALA A 43 9.29 -4.77 8.33
N PHE A 44 8.08 -4.82 7.81
CA PHE A 44 7.77 -5.78 6.76
C PHE A 44 6.90 -5.08 5.74
N VAL A 45 6.77 -5.68 4.58
CA VAL A 45 5.97 -5.11 3.52
C VAL A 45 4.73 -5.94 3.32
N VAL A 46 3.59 -5.31 3.24
CA VAL A 46 2.35 -6.03 2.97
C VAL A 46 1.70 -5.37 1.77
N MET A 47 1.14 -6.17 0.87
CA MET A 47 0.51 -5.65 -0.32
C MET A 47 -0.91 -5.24 -0.01
N ILE A 48 -1.28 -4.04 -0.39
CA ILE A 48 -2.62 -3.53 -0.16
C ILE A 48 -3.32 -3.41 -1.52
N THR A 49 -4.56 -3.84 -1.58
CA THR A 49 -5.35 -3.76 -2.79
C THR A 49 -6.63 -2.98 -2.50
N ALA A 50 -6.96 -2.06 -3.37
CA ALA A 50 -8.17 -1.26 -3.23
C ALA A 50 -8.99 -1.39 -4.49
N TYR A 51 -10.32 -1.41 -4.34
CA TYR A 51 -11.22 -1.54 -5.47
C TYR A 51 -12.18 -0.38 -5.54
N GLY A 52 -12.62 -0.05 -6.72
CA GLY A 52 -13.68 0.92 -6.93
C GLY A 52 -13.34 2.31 -6.41
N ASN A 53 -14.20 2.85 -5.57
CA ASN A 53 -13.99 4.19 -5.06
C ASN A 53 -12.72 4.29 -4.22
N ASN A 54 -12.36 3.23 -3.52
CA ASN A 54 -11.14 3.23 -2.75
C ASN A 54 -9.95 3.27 -3.71
N ALA A 55 -10.02 2.61 -4.85
CA ALA A 55 -8.94 2.65 -5.79
C ALA A 55 -8.78 4.05 -6.36
N GLU A 56 -9.87 4.77 -6.56
CA GLU A 56 -9.77 6.12 -7.06
C GLU A 56 -9.13 7.02 -6.02
N PHE A 57 -9.47 6.83 -4.75
CA PHE A 57 -8.88 7.63 -3.70
C PHE A 57 -7.38 7.37 -3.65
N VAL A 58 -6.97 6.10 -3.76
CA VAL A 58 -5.58 5.75 -3.70
C VAL A 58 -4.83 6.39 -4.87
N GLU A 59 -5.40 6.30 -6.05
CA GLU A 59 -4.74 6.86 -7.20
C GLU A 59 -4.57 8.37 -7.08
N LYS A 60 -5.55 9.05 -6.57
CA LYS A 60 -5.49 10.49 -6.50
C LYS A 60 -4.68 11.04 -5.37
N TYR A 61 -4.72 10.40 -4.23
CA TYR A 61 -4.15 11.00 -3.05
C TYR A 61 -2.96 10.31 -2.41
N LEU A 62 -2.67 9.09 -2.76
CA LEU A 62 -1.57 8.39 -2.12
C LEU A 62 -0.36 8.30 -3.04
N GLU A 63 0.81 8.42 -2.46
CA GLU A 63 2.02 8.29 -3.24
C GLU A 63 3.11 7.77 -2.34
N LYS A 64 4.25 7.43 -2.88
CA LYS A 64 5.34 6.87 -2.14
C LYS A 64 5.68 7.72 -0.95
N GLY A 65 5.88 7.13 0.18
CA GLY A 65 6.33 7.82 1.39
C GLY A 65 5.25 8.37 2.29
N ILE A 66 4.02 8.43 1.82
CA ILE A 66 2.95 8.96 2.63
C ILE A 66 2.58 7.97 3.72
N LYS A 67 2.33 8.46 4.91
CA LYS A 67 1.95 7.62 6.02
C LYS A 67 0.44 7.56 6.13
N ILE A 68 -0.10 6.38 6.20
CA ILE A 68 -1.54 6.19 6.29
C ILE A 68 -1.88 5.16 7.33
N ALA A 69 -3.11 5.17 7.78
CA ALA A 69 -3.66 4.13 8.61
C ALA A 69 -4.84 3.57 7.83
N LEU A 70 -4.95 2.27 7.78
CA LEU A 70 -6.05 1.68 7.04
C LEU A 70 -6.61 0.48 7.77
N SER A 71 -7.82 0.11 7.42
CA SER A 71 -8.41 -1.11 7.89
C SER A 71 -8.87 -1.87 6.69
N GLY A 72 -8.93 -3.18 6.81
CA GLY A 72 -9.35 -3.98 5.69
C GLY A 72 -9.48 -5.43 6.06
N GLU A 73 -9.49 -6.26 5.03
CA GLU A 73 -9.69 -7.67 5.17
C GLU A 73 -8.42 -8.38 4.78
N LEU A 74 -7.97 -9.35 5.56
CA LEU A 74 -6.78 -10.10 5.23
C LEU A 74 -7.17 -11.25 4.33
N VAL A 75 -6.49 -11.40 3.20
CA VAL A 75 -6.80 -12.46 2.27
C VAL A 75 -5.49 -13.18 1.95
N ILE A 76 -5.50 -14.50 2.05
CA ILE A 76 -4.36 -15.29 1.70
C ILE A 76 -4.79 -16.26 0.61
N SER A 77 -4.16 -16.18 -0.55
CA SER A 77 -4.52 -17.01 -1.68
C SER A 77 -3.44 -18.03 -1.94
N GLN A 78 -3.82 -19.20 -2.39
CA GLN A 78 -2.86 -20.22 -2.67
C GLN A 78 -2.61 -20.24 -4.16
N ILE A 79 -1.36 -20.22 -4.56
CA ILE A 79 -1.00 -20.29 -5.96
C ILE A 79 -0.25 -21.57 -6.15
N LYS A 80 -0.70 -22.42 -7.08
CA LYS A 80 -0.05 -23.66 -7.36
C LYS A 80 0.74 -23.56 -8.60
N ASP A 81 1.98 -23.97 -8.58
CA ASP A 81 2.79 -23.96 -9.76
C ASP A 81 2.65 -25.34 -10.38
N GLU A 82 2.01 -25.43 -11.52
CA GLU A 82 1.79 -26.70 -12.11
C GLU A 82 3.06 -27.34 -12.60
N GLN A 83 4.06 -26.62 -12.90
CA GLN A 83 5.27 -27.22 -13.39
C GLN A 83 6.08 -27.85 -12.29
N THR A 84 6.14 -27.28 -11.12
CA THR A 84 6.95 -27.84 -10.08
C THR A 84 6.11 -28.51 -9.03
N GLY A 85 4.80 -28.37 -9.07
CA GLY A 85 3.96 -28.95 -8.06
C GLY A 85 4.05 -28.21 -6.74
N THR A 86 4.71 -27.06 -6.69
CA THR A 86 4.89 -26.35 -5.45
C THR A 86 3.74 -25.42 -5.22
N ALA A 87 3.30 -25.29 -3.98
CA ALA A 87 2.24 -24.38 -3.65
C ALA A 87 2.86 -23.20 -2.92
N SER A 88 2.45 -22.00 -3.27
CA SER A 88 2.91 -20.84 -2.54
C SER A 88 1.69 -20.03 -2.15
N TYR A 89 1.85 -19.13 -1.17
CA TYR A 89 0.74 -18.36 -0.71
C TYR A 89 0.99 -16.88 -0.93
N TYR A 90 -0.03 -16.17 -1.31
CA TYR A 90 0.09 -14.74 -1.55
C TYR A 90 -0.81 -14.04 -0.56
N THR A 91 -0.25 -13.14 0.23
CA THR A 91 -1.00 -12.46 1.27
C THR A 91 -1.23 -11.02 0.85
N GLU A 92 -2.46 -10.55 0.97
CA GLU A 92 -2.75 -9.17 0.66
C GLU A 92 -3.84 -8.69 1.59
N VAL A 93 -4.00 -7.38 1.70
CA VAL A 93 -5.04 -6.79 2.51
C VAL A 93 -5.92 -6.00 1.55
N ILE A 94 -7.23 -6.25 1.58
CA ILE A 94 -8.16 -5.51 0.76
C ILE A 94 -8.62 -4.33 1.59
N MET A 95 -8.35 -3.12 1.13
CA MET A 95 -8.60 -1.94 1.91
C MET A 95 -10.07 -1.60 2.00
N ASP A 96 -10.56 -1.32 3.21
CA ASP A 96 -11.92 -0.87 3.39
C ASP A 96 -11.90 0.61 3.69
N ASN A 97 -11.07 1.08 4.58
CA ASN A 97 -11.01 2.48 4.92
C ASN A 97 -9.57 2.92 5.04
N VAL A 98 -9.32 4.19 4.79
CA VAL A 98 -7.95 4.69 4.88
C VAL A 98 -8.01 6.12 5.37
N GLU A 99 -7.03 6.53 6.16
CA GLU A 99 -6.93 7.89 6.64
C GLU A 99 -5.47 8.29 6.61
N PHE A 100 -5.18 9.57 6.45
CA PHE A 100 -3.82 10.02 6.49
C PHE A 100 -3.38 9.99 7.96
N ALA A 101 -2.23 9.44 8.22
CA ALA A 101 -1.75 9.30 9.57
C ALA A 101 -0.78 10.42 9.94
N GLU A 102 -0.53 11.36 9.05
CA GLU A 102 0.29 12.52 9.38
C GLU A 102 -0.21 13.64 8.50
N ALA A 103 0.10 14.83 8.88
CA ALA A 103 -0.40 15.98 8.16
C ALA A 103 0.04 15.91 6.74
N LYS A 104 -0.89 16.09 5.84
CA LYS A 104 -0.55 16.02 4.49
C LYS A 104 0.11 17.25 4.18
N THR A 105 1.27 17.27 3.78
CA THR A 105 1.92 18.43 3.47
C THR A 105 1.53 18.73 2.24
N LYS A 106 0.61 19.37 1.98
CA LYS A 106 0.27 19.71 0.77
C LYS A 106 1.02 20.65 0.22
N LYS A 107 1.34 20.62 -0.87
CA LYS A 107 2.09 21.63 -1.45
C LYS A 107 1.36 22.80 -1.44
N GLU A 108 0.18 22.77 -1.41
CA GLU A 108 -0.49 23.94 -1.52
C GLU A 108 -0.24 24.74 -0.38
N GLU A 109 -0.09 24.33 0.65
CA GLU A 109 0.19 25.19 1.68
C GLU A 109 1.45 25.55 1.77
N SER A 110 2.15 25.31 0.97
CA SER A 110 3.45 25.71 1.08
C SER A 110 3.65 27.05 1.07
N ASP A 111 2.85 27.75 0.84
CA ASP A 111 3.15 29.06 0.72
C ASP A 111 3.93 29.38 1.84
N GLY A 112 4.26 29.73 2.44
CA GLY A 112 5.06 30.18 3.43
C GLY A 112 5.93 29.20 3.96
N PHE A 113 5.87 28.18 3.90
CA PHE A 113 6.54 27.26 4.48
C PHE A 113 7.28 26.51 3.64
N GLN A 114 8.12 26.47 3.27
CA GLN A 114 8.81 25.84 2.40
C GLN A 114 9.34 24.74 2.76
N PRO A 115 9.55 24.43 2.85
CA PRO A 115 10.02 23.48 3.37
C PRO A 115 9.86 22.25 2.77
N ALA A 116 9.20 22.14 2.03
CA ALA A 116 9.01 21.00 1.46
C ALA A 116 10.17 20.29 1.18
N GLU A 117 10.98 20.84 0.63
CA GLU A 117 12.07 20.16 0.24
C GLU A 117 12.67 19.62 1.34
N LYS A 118 12.68 20.31 2.27
CA LYS A 118 13.35 19.85 3.27
C LYS A 118 12.69 18.75 3.74
N ARG A 119 11.60 18.65 3.47
CA ARG A 119 11.04 17.66 3.97
C ARG A 119 11.07 16.54 3.18
N LYS A 120 11.82 16.34 2.35
CA LYS A 120 11.91 15.33 1.64
C LYS A 120 11.73 14.31 2.61
N ILE A 121 10.76 13.58 2.70
CA ILE A 121 10.55 12.61 3.56
C ILE A 121 11.63 11.66 3.52
N PRO A 122 12.36 11.50 4.46
CA PRO A 122 13.49 10.66 4.46
C PRO A 122 13.07 9.23 4.63
N PHE A 123 12.23 8.73 3.83
CA PHE A 123 11.79 7.36 3.94
C PHE A 123 12.51 6.50 2.95
N ASP A 124 13.24 5.51 3.43
CA ASP A 124 13.92 4.61 2.57
C ASP A 124 13.50 3.22 2.85
N ILE A 125 13.26 2.41 1.87
CA ILE A 125 12.88 1.04 2.03
C ILE A 125 14.15 0.25 2.21
N PRO A 126 14.27 -0.52 3.28
CA PRO A 126 15.45 -1.32 3.48
C PRO A 126 15.63 -2.27 2.31
N GLU A 127 16.88 -2.44 1.89
CA GLU A 127 17.12 -3.26 0.75
C GLU A 127 16.53 -4.61 0.87
N GLU A 128 16.61 -5.24 2.02
CA GLU A 128 16.08 -6.55 2.13
C GLU A 128 14.59 -6.55 1.90
N LEU A 129 13.86 -5.50 2.25
CA LEU A 129 12.45 -5.51 2.01
C LEU A 129 12.14 -5.26 0.55
N GLU A 130 12.97 -4.51 -0.12
CA GLU A 130 12.73 -4.30 -1.52
C GLU A 130 12.85 -5.58 -2.30
N GLN A 131 13.70 -6.48 -1.90
CA GLN A 131 13.83 -7.72 -2.61
C GLN A 131 12.63 -8.61 -2.36
N GLU A 132 11.88 -8.38 -1.31
CA GLU A 132 10.75 -9.23 -1.04
C GLU A 132 9.47 -8.70 -1.65
N MET A 133 9.47 -7.57 -2.28
CA MET A 133 8.27 -7.05 -2.86
C MET A 133 7.83 -7.92 -4.02
N PRO A 134 6.58 -8.31 -4.03
CA PRO A 134 6.11 -9.25 -5.03
C PRO A 134 6.08 -8.73 -6.45
N PHE A 135 6.15 -7.45 -6.68
CA PHE A 135 6.14 -6.96 -8.02
C PHE A 135 7.26 -6.00 -8.19
N ARG A 136 7.82 -5.97 -9.29
CA ARG A 136 8.89 -5.09 -9.55
C ARG A 136 8.81 -4.50 -10.87
#